data_f3e231af4a8749a2b8023d3b7cebdf69
#
_entry.id   f3e231af4a8749a2b8023d3b7cebdf69
#
_cell.length_a   1.000
_cell.length_b   1.000
_cell.length_c   1.000
_cell.angle_alpha   90.00
_cell.angle_beta   90.00
_cell.angle_gamma   90.00
#
_symmetry.space_group_name_H-M   'P 1'
#
loop_
_entity.id
_entity.type
_entity.pdbx_description
1 polymer ?
#
loop_
_entity_poly.entity_id
_entity_poly.type
_entity_poly.pdbx_seq_one_letter_code
_entity_poly.pdbx_strand_id
1 'polypeptide(L)'
;MADDSYKTIKQIAEGYYTEKRSRFISYAIPVRTVEEVKEQLDKYRKQYYDARHVCWAYMLGPERLTFRANDDGEPSSTAGKPILGQINSNGLTDILIVVIRYF
;
A
#
# COMPACT_ATOMS: atom_id res chain seq x y z
N MET A 1 1.22 27.52 6.63
CA MET A 1 1.26 27.01 6.64
C MET A 1 1.30 26.29 6.71
N ALA A 2 1.43 26.22 6.60
CA ALA A 2 1.47 25.55 6.65
C ALA A 2 1.53 24.76 6.81
N ASP A 3 1.86 24.68 7.00
CA ASP A 3 2.00 23.83 7.23
C ASP A 3 1.39 22.85 7.71
N ASP A 4 1.01 23.03 8.13
CA ASP A 4 -0.11 22.20 8.43
C ASP A 4 -0.44 21.26 7.34
N SER A 5 0.08 21.51 6.22
CA SER A 5 -0.16 20.65 5.09
C SER A 5 0.61 19.35 5.23
N TYR A 6 0.00 18.27 4.83
CA TYR A 6 0.62 16.95 4.81
C TYR A 6 0.56 16.42 3.40
N LYS A 7 1.48 15.51 3.10
CA LYS A 7 1.60 14.98 1.75
C LYS A 7 0.64 13.83 1.53
N THR A 8 -0.12 13.93 0.45
CA THR A 8 -1.01 12.87 0.03
C THR A 8 -0.98 12.79 -1.50
N ILE A 9 -1.62 11.77 -2.06
CA ILE A 9 -1.74 11.64 -3.49
C ILE A 9 -3.16 11.97 -3.91
N LYS A 10 -3.32 12.46 -5.13
CA LYS A 10 -4.63 12.89 -5.62
C LYS A 10 -5.36 11.84 -6.40
N GLN A 11 -4.65 10.87 -6.93
CA GLN A 11 -5.25 9.81 -7.74
C GLN A 11 -4.44 8.54 -7.62
N ILE A 12 -5.02 7.44 -8.07
CA ILE A 12 -4.36 6.14 -8.01
C ILE A 12 -3.16 6.14 -8.95
N ALA A 13 -2.02 5.72 -8.44
CA ALA A 13 -0.81 5.52 -9.24
C ALA A 13 -0.54 4.02 -9.32
N GLU A 14 -0.09 3.59 -10.48
CA GLU A 14 0.20 2.18 -10.73
C GLU A 14 1.64 2.03 -11.21
N GLY A 15 2.30 0.97 -10.77
CA GLY A 15 3.62 0.63 -11.26
C GLY A 15 3.79 -0.87 -11.25
N TYR A 16 4.76 -1.36 -12.01
CA TYR A 16 5.10 -2.77 -11.89
C TYR A 16 6.56 -2.98 -12.28
N TYR A 17 7.10 -4.09 -11.80
CA TYR A 17 8.48 -4.45 -12.10
C TYR A 17 8.62 -5.97 -11.97
N THR A 18 9.69 -6.47 -12.53
CA THR A 18 10.02 -7.88 -12.39
C THR A 18 11.39 -7.97 -11.72
N GLU A 19 11.54 -9.00 -10.88
CA GLU A 19 12.81 -9.29 -10.26
C GLU A 19 12.97 -10.80 -10.23
N LYS A 20 14.03 -11.28 -10.84
CA LYS A 20 14.24 -12.71 -11.02
C LYS A 20 13.05 -13.30 -11.76
N ARG A 21 12.25 -14.15 -11.12
CA ARG A 21 11.09 -14.77 -11.77
C ARG A 21 9.78 -14.24 -11.23
N SER A 22 9.84 -13.26 -10.34
CA SER A 22 8.64 -12.69 -9.75
C SER A 22 8.20 -11.45 -10.49
N ARG A 23 6.88 -11.29 -10.60
CA ARG A 23 6.28 -10.07 -11.14
C ARG A 23 5.53 -9.36 -10.05
N PHE A 24 5.70 -8.06 -9.99
CA PHE A 24 5.10 -7.21 -8.96
C PHE A 24 4.28 -6.13 -9.62
N ILE A 25 3.04 -5.97 -9.16
CA ILE A 25 2.18 -4.86 -9.57
C ILE A 25 1.87 -4.08 -8.32
N SER A 26 2.11 -2.77 -8.35
CA SER A 26 1.88 -1.94 -7.18
C SER A 26 0.86 -0.85 -7.48
N TYR A 27 0.07 -0.52 -6.48
CA TYR A 27 -0.91 0.56 -6.56
C TYR A 27 -0.75 1.44 -5.34
N ALA A 28 -0.72 2.75 -5.56
CA ALA A 28 -0.79 3.73 -4.49
C ALA A 28 -2.15 4.38 -4.61
N ILE A 29 -2.96 4.29 -3.58
CA ILE A 29 -4.38 4.64 -3.63
C ILE A 29 -4.71 5.66 -2.55
N PRO A 30 -5.33 6.80 -2.90
CA PRO A 30 -5.74 7.76 -1.88
C PRO A 30 -6.90 7.18 -1.08
N VAL A 31 -6.76 7.16 0.25
CA VAL A 31 -7.79 6.67 1.16
C VAL A 31 -7.82 7.57 2.38
N ARG A 32 -8.94 7.65 3.05
CA ARG A 32 -9.07 8.48 4.25
C ARG A 32 -9.55 7.71 5.47
N THR A 33 -10.15 6.54 5.28
CA THR A 33 -10.72 5.76 6.36
C THR A 33 -10.32 4.30 6.23
N VAL A 34 -10.41 3.59 7.34
CA VAL A 34 -10.15 2.15 7.35
C VAL A 34 -11.18 1.43 6.47
N GLU A 35 -12.40 1.92 6.43
CA GLU A 35 -13.43 1.36 5.56
C GLU A 35 -13.04 1.44 4.10
N GLU A 36 -12.52 2.58 3.68
CA GLU A 36 -12.03 2.73 2.30
C GLU A 36 -10.87 1.77 2.01
N VAL A 37 -9.99 1.60 2.98
CA VAL A 37 -8.88 0.63 2.85
C VAL A 37 -9.44 -0.77 2.59
N LYS A 38 -10.42 -1.19 3.39
CA LYS A 38 -11.02 -2.52 3.25
C LYS A 38 -11.69 -2.70 1.90
N GLU A 39 -12.41 -1.69 1.44
CA GLU A 39 -13.06 -1.74 0.12
C GLU A 39 -12.04 -1.92 -0.99
N GLN A 40 -10.96 -1.15 -0.96
CA GLN A 40 -9.92 -1.23 -1.98
C GLN A 40 -9.21 -2.58 -1.94
N LEU A 41 -8.88 -3.07 -0.75
CA LEU A 41 -8.23 -4.36 -0.61
C LEU A 41 -9.10 -5.48 -1.16
N ASP A 42 -10.39 -5.44 -0.86
CA ASP A 42 -11.33 -6.44 -1.36
C ASP A 42 -11.38 -6.42 -2.89
N LYS A 43 -11.41 -5.22 -3.46
CA LYS A 43 -11.40 -5.04 -4.90
C LYS A 43 -10.16 -5.66 -5.55
N TYR A 44 -8.99 -5.37 -5.01
CA TYR A 44 -7.75 -5.86 -5.60
C TYR A 44 -7.56 -7.36 -5.36
N ARG A 45 -8.01 -7.89 -4.24
CA ARG A 45 -7.97 -9.34 -4.01
C ARG A 45 -8.85 -10.09 -5.00
N LYS A 46 -10.01 -9.54 -5.33
CA LYS A 46 -10.88 -10.14 -6.32
C LYS A 46 -10.30 -10.05 -7.72
N GLN A 47 -9.72 -8.90 -8.05
CA GLN A 47 -9.11 -8.68 -9.35
C GLN A 47 -7.90 -9.60 -9.58
N TYR A 48 -7.11 -9.79 -8.53
CA TYR A 48 -5.89 -10.57 -8.58
C TYR A 48 -5.99 -11.84 -7.74
N TYR A 49 -7.11 -12.54 -7.87
CA TYR A 49 -7.40 -13.71 -7.03
C TYR A 49 -6.37 -14.83 -7.18
N ASP A 50 -5.66 -14.88 -8.30
CA ASP A 50 -4.65 -15.89 -8.57
C ASP A 50 -3.23 -15.44 -8.20
N ALA A 51 -3.09 -14.29 -7.60
CA ALA A 51 -1.78 -13.80 -7.18
C ALA A 51 -1.25 -14.63 -6.01
N ARG A 52 0.06 -14.76 -5.93
CA ARG A 52 0.69 -15.48 -4.84
C ARG A 52 0.54 -14.75 -3.51
N HIS A 53 0.76 -13.45 -3.52
CA HIS A 53 0.61 -12.61 -2.33
C HIS A 53 0.04 -11.26 -2.71
N VAL A 54 -0.81 -10.71 -1.83
CA VAL A 54 -1.32 -9.34 -1.93
C VAL A 54 -0.91 -8.64 -0.65
N CYS A 55 0.22 -7.96 -0.69
CA CYS A 55 0.78 -7.26 0.46
C CYS A 55 0.32 -5.82 0.45
N TRP A 56 0.25 -5.20 1.62
CA TRP A 56 -0.23 -3.83 1.68
C TRP A 56 0.22 -3.12 2.94
N ALA A 57 0.15 -1.79 2.89
CA ALA A 57 0.34 -0.95 4.06
C ALA A 57 -0.43 0.34 3.85
N TYR A 58 -0.89 0.96 4.94
CA TYR A 58 -1.58 2.24 4.85
C TYR A 58 -1.19 3.16 5.99
N MET A 59 -1.39 4.43 5.77
CA MET A 59 -1.17 5.49 6.75
C MET A 59 -2.30 6.50 6.59
N LEU A 60 -2.96 6.85 7.69
CA LEU A 60 -4.14 7.73 7.67
C LEU A 60 -3.96 8.90 8.62
N GLY A 61 -4.56 10.02 8.24
CA GLY A 61 -4.66 11.23 9.04
C GLY A 61 -3.43 12.11 8.96
N PRO A 62 -3.61 13.42 9.22
CA PRO A 62 -2.49 14.36 9.17
C PRO A 62 -1.44 14.09 10.24
N GLU A 63 -1.84 13.48 11.34
CA GLU A 63 -0.92 13.15 12.43
C GLU A 63 -0.29 11.77 12.27
N ARG A 64 -0.76 11.00 11.28
CA ARG A 64 -0.18 9.71 10.91
C ARG A 64 -0.22 8.69 12.05
N LEU A 65 -1.29 8.74 12.84
CA LEU A 65 -1.42 7.87 14.00
C LEU A 65 -2.10 6.54 13.69
N THR A 66 -2.77 6.43 12.55
CA THR A 66 -3.45 5.20 12.14
C THR A 66 -2.70 4.59 10.97
N PHE A 67 -2.05 3.47 11.22
CA PHE A 67 -1.27 2.80 10.17
C PHE A 67 -1.25 1.30 10.42
N ARG A 68 -1.00 0.55 9.35
CA ARG A 68 -0.92 -0.90 9.43
C ARG A 68 -0.21 -1.44 8.19
N ALA A 69 0.41 -2.61 8.35
CA ALA A 69 1.09 -3.30 7.25
C ALA A 69 0.78 -4.78 7.34
N ASN A 70 0.75 -5.45 6.18
CA ASN A 70 0.47 -6.87 6.10
C ASN A 70 1.25 -7.50 4.95
N ASP A 71 1.96 -8.58 5.23
CA ASP A 71 2.79 -9.28 4.26
C ASP A 71 2.07 -10.41 3.54
N ASP A 72 0.80 -10.63 3.86
CA ASP A 72 -0.03 -11.70 3.26
C ASP A 72 0.67 -13.06 3.32
N GLY A 73 1.29 -13.35 4.44
CA GLY A 73 1.94 -14.64 4.65
C GLY A 73 3.30 -14.82 4.00
N GLU A 74 3.89 -13.77 3.44
CA GLU A 74 5.24 -13.88 2.90
C GLU A 74 6.22 -14.17 4.04
N PRO A 75 7.12 -15.16 3.84
CA PRO A 75 7.92 -15.67 4.95
C PRO A 75 8.90 -14.71 5.57
N SER A 76 9.37 -13.72 4.91
CA SER A 76 10.47 -12.89 5.43
C SER A 76 10.07 -11.48 5.77
N SER A 77 8.79 -11.19 5.90
CA SER A 77 8.30 -9.85 6.20
C SER A 77 8.90 -8.81 5.26
N THR A 78 9.01 -9.18 3.99
CA THR A 78 9.77 -8.38 3.04
C THR A 78 8.92 -7.37 2.27
N ALA A 79 7.63 -7.30 2.53
CA ALA A 79 6.76 -6.42 1.77
C ALA A 79 6.05 -5.39 2.63
N GLY A 80 5.23 -5.84 3.58
CA GLY A 80 4.41 -4.91 4.35
C GLY A 80 5.20 -3.84 5.09
N LYS A 81 6.24 -4.25 5.83
CA LYS A 81 7.05 -3.31 6.58
C LYS A 81 7.86 -2.37 5.69
N PRO A 82 8.53 -2.87 4.64
CA PRO A 82 9.22 -1.98 3.71
C PRO A 82 8.28 -0.99 3.02
N ILE A 83 7.05 -1.42 2.69
CA ILE A 83 6.08 -0.51 2.10
C ILE A 83 5.75 0.61 3.09
N LEU A 84 5.47 0.27 4.33
CA LEU A 84 5.18 1.25 5.36
C LEU A 84 6.38 2.17 5.56
N GLY A 85 7.60 1.64 5.50
CA GLY A 85 8.82 2.42 5.58
C GLY A 85 8.90 3.47 4.46
N GLN A 86 8.51 3.11 3.24
CA GLN A 86 8.50 4.06 2.13
C GLN A 86 7.47 5.16 2.34
N ILE A 87 6.30 4.81 2.87
CA ILE A 87 5.29 5.80 3.22
C ILE A 87 5.87 6.79 4.24
N ASN A 88 6.53 6.27 5.26
CA ASN A 88 7.13 7.10 6.30
C ASN A 88 8.27 7.96 5.76
N SER A 89 9.14 7.38 4.96
CA SER A 89 10.30 8.09 4.41
C SER A 89 9.89 9.26 3.52
N ASN A 90 8.77 9.13 2.84
CA ASN A 90 8.29 10.18 1.94
C ASN A 90 7.29 11.12 2.61
N GLY A 91 7.01 10.92 3.90
CA GLY A 91 6.09 11.76 4.64
C GLY A 91 4.66 11.71 4.15
N LEU A 92 4.27 10.60 3.54
CA LEU A 92 2.94 10.45 2.97
C LEU A 92 1.91 10.04 4.02
N THR A 93 0.67 10.45 3.79
CA THR A 93 -0.45 9.99 4.60
C THR A 93 -1.71 9.94 3.74
N ASP A 94 -2.80 9.41 4.29
CA ASP A 94 -4.05 9.18 3.56
C ASP A 94 -3.79 8.35 2.30
N ILE A 95 -3.01 7.29 2.46
CA ILE A 95 -2.57 6.47 1.35
C ILE A 95 -2.61 4.99 1.73
N LEU A 96 -3.00 4.18 0.77
CA LEU A 96 -2.87 2.73 0.82
C LEU A 96 -1.96 2.31 -0.32
N ILE A 97 -0.97 1.50 -0.02
CA ILE A 97 -0.14 0.89 -1.05
C ILE A 97 -0.38 -0.61 -1.04
N VAL A 98 -0.69 -1.15 -2.22
CA VAL A 98 -0.93 -2.57 -2.42
C VAL A 98 0.12 -3.08 -3.39
N VAL A 99 0.77 -4.18 -3.05
CA VAL A 99 1.77 -4.82 -3.92
C VAL A 99 1.30 -6.25 -4.18
N ILE A 100 1.02 -6.54 -5.43
CA ILE A 100 0.57 -7.86 -5.87
C ILE A 100 1.76 -8.59 -6.44
N ARG A 101 2.01 -9.79 -5.95
CA ARG A 101 3.15 -10.58 -6.39
C ARG A 101 2.69 -11.87 -7.05
N TYR A 102 3.25 -12.16 -8.23
CA TYR A 102 3.10 -13.42 -8.92
C TYR A 102 4.43 -14.16 -8.87
N PHE A 103 4.41 -15.40 -8.37
CA PHE A 103 5.56 -16.29 -8.18
C PHE A 103 6.50 -15.80 -7.09
#